data_9eab566ed868ab24c120e09ec4c3d12b
#
_entry.id   9eab566ed868ab24c120e09ec4c3d12b
#
_cell.length_a   1.000
_cell.length_b   1.000
_cell.length_c   1.000
_cell.angle_alpha   90.00
_cell.angle_beta   90.00
_cell.angle_gamma   90.00
#
_symmetry.space_group_name_H-M   'P 1'
#
loop_
_entity.id
_entity.type
_entity.pdbx_description
1 polymer ?
#
loop_
_entity_poly.entity_id
_entity_poly.type
_entity_poly.pdbx_seq_one_letter_code
_entity_poly.pdbx_strand_id
1 'polypeptide(L)'
;MKSKTIVLLTIVLSIFCMTKWGWAGPIRQVDAQTLNTWMGQSQKVTVIDAGSLLACMDAKIPGAWCLPCDHEKGAAFFSSLPRENKIVFYAANQPLNADCDLIRQAEAGDRKDLYILEGGLAAWRKAGNPVVSEKRIPRIALAAVKPKDLSAWKKTVNNPLVVDIRSPKAFAAGHLDGAVSFPLTRLHVEYAEIPLDRTLLMVDEDGTGSLLAASYLARKGFLNVRRLKGGMAEYRRGMR
;
A
#
# COMPACT_ATOMS: atom_id res chain seq x y z
N MET A 1 -16.64 -50.08 68.03
CA MET A 1 -16.56 -50.36 66.58
C MET A 1 -16.55 -48.98 65.88
N LYS A 2 -15.39 -48.56 65.36
CA LYS A 2 -15.23 -47.24 64.66
C LYS A 2 -15.10 -47.54 63.19
N SER A 3 -16.10 -47.10 62.41
CA SER A 3 -16.10 -47.17 60.95
C SER A 3 -15.17 -46.09 60.38
N LYS A 4 -14.19 -46.52 59.56
CA LYS A 4 -13.30 -45.61 58.82
C LYS A 4 -13.90 -45.38 57.42
N THR A 5 -14.41 -44.19 57.18
CA THR A 5 -14.85 -43.75 55.88
C THR A 5 -13.61 -43.34 55.07
N ILE A 6 -13.37 -44.04 53.97
CA ILE A 6 -12.30 -43.72 53.00
C ILE A 6 -12.91 -42.75 51.98
N VAL A 7 -12.41 -41.51 51.95
CA VAL A 7 -12.75 -40.48 50.93
C VAL A 7 -11.78 -40.68 49.77
N LEU A 8 -12.31 -41.16 48.64
CA LEU A 8 -11.58 -41.24 47.39
C LEU A 8 -11.52 -39.88 46.74
N LEU A 9 -10.35 -39.25 46.74
CA LEU A 9 -10.11 -37.98 46.07
C LEU A 9 -9.78 -38.25 44.61
N THR A 10 -10.76 -38.07 43.72
CA THR A 10 -10.57 -38.13 42.25
C THR A 10 -9.95 -36.81 41.79
N ILE A 11 -8.64 -36.86 41.45
CA ILE A 11 -7.95 -35.75 40.80
C ILE A 11 -8.34 -35.78 39.32
N VAL A 12 -9.22 -34.88 38.89
CA VAL A 12 -9.50 -34.62 37.47
C VAL A 12 -8.33 -33.79 36.91
N LEU A 13 -7.46 -34.47 36.17
CA LEU A 13 -6.38 -33.83 35.44
C LEU A 13 -6.98 -33.17 34.18
N SER A 14 -7.40 -31.91 34.28
CA SER A 14 -7.77 -31.11 33.14
C SER A 14 -6.52 -30.80 32.31
N ILE A 15 -6.35 -31.55 31.22
CA ILE A 15 -5.37 -31.20 30.18
C ILE A 15 -5.81 -29.91 29.52
N PHE A 16 -5.25 -28.81 29.98
CA PHE A 16 -5.38 -27.52 29.31
C PHE A 16 -4.60 -27.58 28.00
N CYS A 17 -5.31 -27.91 26.91
CA CYS A 17 -4.78 -27.83 25.57
C CYS A 17 -4.50 -26.34 25.30
N MET A 18 -3.28 -25.88 25.63
CA MET A 18 -2.78 -24.57 25.22
C MET A 18 -2.62 -24.60 23.71
N THR A 19 -3.68 -24.23 23.00
CA THR A 19 -3.56 -23.77 21.62
C THR A 19 -2.58 -22.58 21.66
N LYS A 20 -1.39 -22.81 21.13
CA LYS A 20 -0.42 -21.74 20.87
C LYS A 20 -1.03 -20.83 19.82
N TRP A 21 -1.80 -19.85 20.24
CA TRP A 21 -2.05 -18.68 19.44
C TRP A 21 -0.69 -17.97 19.32
N GLY A 22 -0.06 -18.17 18.17
CA GLY A 22 1.13 -17.41 17.83
C GLY A 22 0.75 -15.94 17.78
N TRP A 23 1.10 -15.18 18.81
CA TRP A 23 1.15 -13.74 18.73
C TRP A 23 2.26 -13.42 17.72
N ALA A 24 1.87 -13.13 16.49
CA ALA A 24 2.71 -12.34 15.63
C ALA A 24 2.90 -11.00 16.35
N GLY A 25 4.09 -10.73 16.86
CA GLY A 25 4.41 -9.43 17.45
C GLY A 25 4.15 -8.32 16.40
N PRO A 26 3.97 -7.06 16.82
CA PRO A 26 3.76 -5.97 15.89
C PRO A 26 4.89 -5.96 14.86
N ILE A 27 4.53 -5.77 13.58
CA ILE A 27 5.52 -5.65 12.50
C ILE A 27 6.53 -4.56 12.87
N ARG A 28 7.81 -4.89 12.76
CA ARG A 28 8.91 -4.00 13.16
C ARG A 28 9.14 -2.91 12.11
N GLN A 29 9.69 -1.80 12.54
CA GLN A 29 10.17 -0.77 11.62
C GLN A 29 11.67 -0.87 11.42
N VAL A 30 12.14 -0.47 10.24
CA VAL A 30 13.56 -0.37 9.91
C VAL A 30 13.80 0.94 9.17
N ASP A 31 14.87 1.65 9.53
CA ASP A 31 15.31 2.85 8.83
C ASP A 31 16.09 2.52 7.55
N ALA A 32 16.21 3.54 6.67
CA ALA A 32 16.84 3.37 5.37
C ALA A 32 18.33 3.00 5.44
N GLN A 33 19.04 3.48 6.47
CA GLN A 33 20.47 3.23 6.64
C GLN A 33 20.74 1.79 7.08
N THR A 34 19.93 1.31 8.02
CA THR A 34 19.97 -0.08 8.49
C THR A 34 19.63 -1.05 7.35
N LEU A 35 18.56 -0.76 6.58
CA LEU A 35 18.22 -1.57 5.42
C LEU A 35 19.34 -1.63 4.39
N ASN A 36 19.94 -0.48 4.05
CA ASN A 36 21.06 -0.42 3.11
C ASN A 36 22.26 -1.25 3.60
N THR A 37 22.56 -1.19 4.90
CA THR A 37 23.60 -2.02 5.53
C THR A 37 23.30 -3.50 5.39
N TRP A 38 22.07 -3.93 5.66
CA TRP A 38 21.66 -5.34 5.49
C TRP A 38 21.81 -5.82 4.05
N MET A 39 21.42 -4.99 3.08
CA MET A 39 21.56 -5.32 1.66
C MET A 39 23.01 -5.41 1.22
N GLY A 40 23.90 -4.52 1.73
CA GLY A 40 25.33 -4.51 1.41
C GLY A 40 26.13 -5.64 2.06
N GLN A 41 25.68 -6.16 3.20
CA GLN A 41 26.36 -7.24 3.94
C GLN A 41 25.95 -8.64 3.52
N SER A 42 25.33 -8.81 2.36
CA SER A 42 24.80 -10.10 1.88
C SER A 42 23.88 -10.80 2.90
N GLN A 43 23.26 -10.04 3.81
CA GLN A 43 22.24 -10.58 4.67
C GLN A 43 21.06 -11.05 3.80
N LYS A 44 20.40 -12.12 4.23
CA LYS A 44 19.24 -12.68 3.54
C LYS A 44 18.03 -11.74 3.72
N VAL A 45 17.94 -10.71 2.86
CA VAL A 45 16.88 -9.70 2.87
C VAL A 45 16.10 -9.76 1.56
N THR A 46 14.80 -9.81 1.67
CA THR A 46 13.86 -9.66 0.55
C THR A 46 13.15 -8.32 0.71
N VAL A 47 13.34 -7.42 -0.24
CA VAL A 47 12.71 -6.08 -0.24
C VAL A 47 11.51 -6.11 -1.18
N ILE A 48 10.37 -5.61 -0.73
CA ILE A 48 9.09 -5.63 -1.46
C ILE A 48 8.51 -4.23 -1.51
N ASP A 49 8.31 -3.73 -2.73
CA ASP A 49 7.44 -2.58 -2.96
C ASP A 49 5.99 -3.06 -2.98
N ALA A 50 5.27 -2.79 -1.89
CA ALA A 50 3.87 -3.13 -1.73
C ALA A 50 2.93 -2.01 -2.21
N GLY A 51 3.48 -0.98 -2.85
CA GLY A 51 2.73 0.10 -3.49
C GLY A 51 2.10 -0.34 -4.81
N SER A 52 1.81 0.63 -5.67
CA SER A 52 1.29 0.31 -7.00
C SER A 52 2.38 -0.21 -7.94
N LEU A 53 2.02 -1.12 -8.84
CA LEU A 53 2.94 -1.61 -9.87
C LEU A 53 3.52 -0.45 -10.71
N LEU A 54 2.70 0.56 -11.01
CA LEU A 54 3.13 1.74 -11.74
C LEU A 54 4.23 2.52 -11.00
N ALA A 55 4.07 2.70 -9.69
CA ALA A 55 5.06 3.40 -8.86
C ALA A 55 6.36 2.59 -8.75
N CYS A 56 6.25 1.30 -8.52
CA CYS A 56 7.40 0.39 -8.44
C CYS A 56 8.20 0.34 -9.74
N MET A 57 7.53 0.25 -10.90
CA MET A 57 8.20 0.26 -12.20
C MET A 57 8.87 1.61 -12.50
N ASP A 58 8.26 2.72 -12.07
CA ASP A 58 8.79 4.06 -12.25
C ASP A 58 10.03 4.32 -11.39
N ALA A 59 10.05 3.86 -10.14
CA ALA A 59 11.21 3.96 -9.27
C ALA A 59 11.10 3.04 -8.05
N LYS A 60 12.10 2.20 -7.84
CA LYS A 60 12.18 1.26 -6.71
C LYS A 60 13.56 1.15 -6.10
N ILE A 61 13.64 0.58 -4.91
CA ILE A 61 14.91 0.13 -4.30
C ILE A 61 15.50 -0.96 -5.19
N PRO A 62 16.82 -0.95 -5.48
CA PRO A 62 17.46 -2.00 -6.26
C PRO A 62 17.14 -3.40 -5.73
N GLY A 63 16.78 -4.32 -6.63
CA GLY A 63 16.42 -5.70 -6.25
C GLY A 63 15.04 -5.87 -5.59
N ALA A 64 14.28 -4.81 -5.36
CA ALA A 64 12.94 -4.93 -4.79
C ALA A 64 11.95 -5.61 -5.74
N TRP A 65 11.10 -6.46 -5.17
CA TRP A 65 9.96 -7.07 -5.85
C TRP A 65 8.77 -6.10 -5.88
N CYS A 66 8.09 -6.01 -7.01
CA CYS A 66 6.87 -5.20 -7.14
C CYS A 66 5.65 -6.10 -6.87
N LEU A 67 5.18 -6.10 -5.64
CA LEU A 67 4.01 -6.88 -5.21
C LEU A 67 3.04 -5.96 -4.48
N PRO A 68 1.99 -5.46 -5.15
CA PRO A 68 0.99 -4.59 -4.52
C PRO A 68 0.32 -5.21 -3.30
N CYS A 69 -0.16 -4.36 -2.38
CA CYS A 69 -0.81 -4.81 -1.14
C CYS A 69 -1.99 -5.76 -1.36
N ASP A 70 -2.69 -5.65 -2.47
CA ASP A 70 -3.82 -6.48 -2.89
C ASP A 70 -3.41 -7.70 -3.74
N HIS A 71 -2.12 -8.08 -3.70
CA HIS A 71 -1.62 -9.20 -4.49
C HIS A 71 -2.13 -10.55 -3.95
N GLU A 72 -2.95 -11.24 -4.75
CA GLU A 72 -3.65 -12.47 -4.34
C GLU A 72 -2.72 -13.67 -4.07
N LYS A 73 -1.55 -13.71 -4.72
CA LYS A 73 -0.60 -14.84 -4.64
C LYS A 73 0.56 -14.60 -3.67
N GLY A 74 0.42 -13.69 -2.73
CA GLY A 74 1.47 -13.36 -1.76
C GLY A 74 1.88 -14.56 -0.91
N ALA A 75 0.92 -15.36 -0.44
CA ALA A 75 1.20 -16.55 0.37
C ALA A 75 2.13 -17.55 -0.36
N ALA A 76 1.90 -17.81 -1.65
CA ALA A 76 2.75 -18.69 -2.45
C ALA A 76 4.16 -18.10 -2.63
N PHE A 77 4.26 -16.78 -2.86
CA PHE A 77 5.54 -16.08 -2.94
C PHE A 77 6.32 -16.21 -1.63
N PHE A 78 5.69 -15.94 -0.47
CA PHE A 78 6.38 -16.05 0.82
C PHE A 78 6.80 -17.49 1.14
N SER A 79 6.00 -18.48 0.76
CA SER A 79 6.35 -19.90 0.95
C SER A 79 7.58 -20.32 0.14
N SER A 80 7.87 -19.68 -0.98
CA SER A 80 9.03 -19.94 -1.82
C SER A 80 10.35 -19.32 -1.29
N LEU A 81 10.26 -18.36 -0.38
CA LEU A 81 11.44 -17.70 0.19
C LEU A 81 12.04 -18.53 1.34
N PRO A 82 13.38 -18.53 1.49
CA PRO A 82 14.02 -19.11 2.68
C PRO A 82 13.44 -18.51 3.98
N ARG A 83 13.21 -19.36 5.01
CA ARG A 83 12.55 -18.90 6.24
C ARG A 83 13.35 -17.87 7.02
N GLU A 84 14.65 -17.91 6.91
CA GLU A 84 15.58 -16.99 7.55
C GLU A 84 15.68 -15.60 6.90
N ASN A 85 15.03 -15.40 5.74
CA ASN A 85 15.04 -14.09 5.09
C ASN A 85 14.26 -13.06 5.91
N LYS A 86 14.89 -11.92 6.16
CA LYS A 86 14.18 -10.72 6.56
C LYS A 86 13.34 -10.23 5.39
N ILE A 87 12.10 -9.87 5.63
CA ILE A 87 11.21 -9.33 4.61
C ILE A 87 10.92 -7.88 4.97
N VAL A 88 11.27 -6.96 4.07
CA VAL A 88 11.08 -5.52 4.26
C VAL A 88 10.08 -5.01 3.25
N PHE A 89 8.96 -4.50 3.72
CA PHE A 89 7.94 -3.86 2.90
C PHE A 89 8.12 -2.36 2.87
N TYR A 90 7.84 -1.76 1.73
CA TYR A 90 7.71 -0.31 1.60
C TYR A 90 6.70 0.05 0.51
N ALA A 91 6.31 1.32 0.44
CA ALA A 91 5.58 1.87 -0.69
C ALA A 91 6.15 3.23 -1.08
N ALA A 92 6.01 3.59 -2.36
CA ALA A 92 6.52 4.84 -2.90
C ALA A 92 5.62 6.04 -2.57
N ASN A 93 4.30 5.84 -2.57
CA ASN A 93 3.32 6.92 -2.64
C ASN A 93 2.30 6.92 -1.49
N GLN A 94 2.41 6.00 -0.53
CA GLN A 94 1.50 5.95 0.62
C GLN A 94 2.17 5.24 1.79
N PRO A 95 1.82 5.58 3.04
CA PRO A 95 2.28 4.83 4.20
C PRO A 95 1.74 3.40 4.15
N LEU A 96 2.60 2.43 4.43
CA LEU A 96 2.16 1.06 4.67
C LEU A 96 1.74 0.90 6.12
N ASN A 97 0.70 0.13 6.33
CA ASN A 97 0.20 -0.23 7.65
C ASN A 97 -0.26 -1.70 7.66
N ALA A 98 -0.75 -2.19 8.78
CA ALA A 98 -1.26 -3.54 8.96
C ALA A 98 -2.49 -3.88 8.09
N ASP A 99 -3.09 -2.90 7.40
CA ASP A 99 -4.22 -3.12 6.49
C ASP A 99 -3.80 -3.66 5.11
N CYS A 100 -2.49 -3.74 4.84
CA CYS A 100 -1.95 -4.33 3.62
C CYS A 100 -2.14 -5.84 3.63
N ASP A 101 -2.96 -6.37 2.70
CA ASP A 101 -3.25 -7.81 2.62
C ASP A 101 -1.98 -8.65 2.42
N LEU A 102 -1.04 -8.14 1.65
CA LEU A 102 0.24 -8.80 1.42
C LEU A 102 1.02 -9.02 2.73
N ILE A 103 1.01 -8.03 3.63
CA ILE A 103 1.64 -8.16 4.95
C ILE A 103 0.91 -9.23 5.76
N ARG A 104 -0.42 -9.23 5.80
CA ARG A 104 -1.21 -10.24 6.50
C ARG A 104 -0.95 -11.66 5.96
N GLN A 105 -0.76 -11.81 4.66
CA GLN A 105 -0.38 -13.10 4.06
C GLN A 105 1.01 -13.58 4.51
N ALA A 106 1.97 -12.66 4.68
CA ALA A 106 3.29 -12.98 5.20
C ALA A 106 3.22 -13.41 6.68
N GLU A 107 2.44 -12.70 7.51
CA GLU A 107 2.21 -13.03 8.92
C GLU A 107 1.51 -14.39 9.07
N ALA A 108 0.49 -14.67 8.28
CA ALA A 108 -0.21 -15.96 8.27
C ALA A 108 0.70 -17.14 7.87
N GLY A 109 1.74 -16.86 7.08
CA GLY A 109 2.79 -17.83 6.72
C GLY A 109 3.86 -18.08 7.80
N ASP A 110 3.64 -17.63 9.05
CA ASP A 110 4.57 -17.73 10.20
C ASP A 110 5.96 -17.12 9.91
N ARG A 111 5.99 -16.02 9.15
CA ARG A 111 7.20 -15.23 8.95
C ARG A 111 7.43 -14.32 10.15
N LYS A 112 8.60 -14.41 10.78
CA LYS A 112 8.92 -13.70 12.03
C LYS A 112 9.73 -12.43 11.83
N ASP A 113 10.52 -12.37 10.76
CA ASP A 113 11.39 -11.24 10.46
C ASP A 113 10.75 -10.30 9.42
N LEU A 114 9.60 -9.72 9.80
CA LEU A 114 8.85 -8.77 8.99
C LEU A 114 9.14 -7.33 9.43
N TYR A 115 9.38 -6.47 8.46
CA TYR A 115 9.70 -5.06 8.69
C TYR A 115 8.93 -4.16 7.71
N ILE A 116 8.65 -2.93 8.12
CA ILE A 116 8.25 -1.84 7.24
C ILE A 116 9.37 -0.82 7.22
N LEU A 117 9.78 -0.39 6.02
CA LEU A 117 10.74 0.70 5.85
C LEU A 117 10.10 2.02 6.26
N GLU A 118 10.62 2.62 7.32
CA GLU A 118 10.16 3.91 7.83
C GLU A 118 10.32 5.01 6.77
N GLY A 119 9.21 5.74 6.50
CA GLY A 119 9.18 6.76 5.47
C GLY A 119 9.32 6.26 4.03
N GLY A 120 9.32 4.94 3.81
CA GLY A 120 9.27 4.29 2.50
C GLY A 120 10.36 4.74 1.54
N LEU A 121 10.05 4.75 0.22
CA LEU A 121 11.00 5.14 -0.82
C LEU A 121 11.49 6.59 -0.68
N ALA A 122 10.69 7.47 -0.08
CA ALA A 122 11.10 8.86 0.15
C ALA A 122 12.25 8.96 1.15
N ALA A 123 12.17 8.23 2.28
CA ALA A 123 13.24 8.17 3.27
C ALA A 123 14.49 7.49 2.72
N TRP A 124 14.34 6.43 1.90
CA TRP A 124 15.44 5.77 1.20
C TRP A 124 16.24 6.75 0.33
N ARG A 125 15.54 7.55 -0.48
CA ARG A 125 16.16 8.60 -1.32
C ARG A 125 16.81 9.70 -0.50
N LYS A 126 16.13 10.15 0.55
CA LYS A 126 16.65 11.20 1.45
C LYS A 126 17.95 10.79 2.13
N ALA A 127 18.13 9.49 2.40
CA ALA A 127 19.37 8.93 2.93
C ALA A 127 20.49 8.80 1.86
N GLY A 128 20.27 9.26 0.62
CA GLY A 128 21.26 9.23 -0.46
C GLY A 128 21.38 7.86 -1.15
N ASN A 129 20.50 6.91 -0.87
CA ASN A 129 20.58 5.57 -1.43
C ASN A 129 20.06 5.52 -2.88
N PRO A 130 20.61 4.60 -3.72
CA PRO A 130 20.27 4.51 -5.13
C PRO A 130 18.84 4.01 -5.34
N VAL A 131 18.24 4.43 -6.45
CA VAL A 131 16.99 3.88 -6.96
C VAL A 131 17.17 3.45 -8.41
N VAL A 132 16.42 2.43 -8.82
CA VAL A 132 16.37 1.96 -10.19
C VAL A 132 14.97 2.15 -10.77
N SER A 133 14.89 2.20 -12.10
CA SER A 133 13.64 2.33 -12.84
C SER A 133 13.60 1.26 -13.92
N GLU A 134 12.55 0.46 -13.95
CA GLU A 134 12.31 -0.49 -15.04
C GLU A 134 11.61 0.20 -16.23
N LYS A 135 10.64 1.05 -15.92
CA LYS A 135 9.88 1.79 -16.92
C LYS A 135 9.49 3.15 -16.38
N ARG A 136 10.37 4.12 -16.56
CA ARG A 136 10.12 5.48 -16.10
C ARG A 136 8.90 6.08 -16.78
N ILE A 137 8.01 6.66 -15.98
CA ILE A 137 6.84 7.42 -16.43
C ILE A 137 7.21 8.91 -16.36
N PRO A 138 7.51 9.58 -17.48
CA PRO A 138 7.81 11.00 -17.47
C PRO A 138 6.63 11.78 -16.90
N ARG A 139 6.90 12.67 -15.96
CA ARG A 139 5.86 13.55 -15.40
C ARG A 139 5.55 14.65 -16.40
N ILE A 140 4.27 14.91 -16.57
CA ILE A 140 3.77 16.02 -17.40
C ILE A 140 3.27 17.14 -16.49
N ALA A 141 3.32 18.37 -17.01
CA ALA A 141 2.69 19.50 -16.34
C ALA A 141 1.17 19.33 -16.40
N LEU A 142 0.53 19.25 -15.23
CA LEU A 142 -0.91 19.05 -15.11
C LEU A 142 -1.55 20.19 -14.33
N ALA A 143 -2.63 20.69 -14.84
CA ALA A 143 -3.45 21.64 -14.09
C ALA A 143 -4.03 20.95 -12.84
N ALA A 144 -3.99 21.68 -11.73
CA ALA A 144 -4.56 21.22 -10.47
C ALA A 144 -5.82 22.03 -10.13
N VAL A 145 -6.86 21.35 -9.69
CA VAL A 145 -8.08 21.95 -9.15
C VAL A 145 -7.90 22.07 -7.63
N LYS A 146 -8.04 23.26 -7.08
CA LYS A 146 -8.02 23.45 -5.62
C LYS A 146 -9.33 22.93 -5.02
N PRO A 147 -9.34 22.39 -3.80
CA PRO A 147 -10.57 21.93 -3.15
C PRO A 147 -11.70 22.96 -3.14
N LYS A 148 -11.40 24.21 -2.85
CA LYS A 148 -12.39 25.31 -2.84
C LYS A 148 -13.00 25.59 -4.21
N ASP A 149 -12.32 25.28 -5.29
CA ASP A 149 -12.75 25.56 -6.66
C ASP A 149 -13.46 24.34 -7.31
N LEU A 150 -13.54 23.21 -6.59
CA LEU A 150 -14.05 21.94 -7.12
C LEU A 150 -15.50 22.03 -7.62
N SER A 151 -16.39 22.67 -6.86
CA SER A 151 -17.80 22.83 -7.26
C SER A 151 -17.96 23.68 -8.51
N ALA A 152 -17.20 24.77 -8.62
CA ALA A 152 -17.19 25.60 -9.82
C ALA A 152 -16.62 24.83 -11.01
N TRP A 153 -15.52 24.10 -10.81
CA TRP A 153 -14.91 23.28 -11.84
C TRP A 153 -15.87 22.22 -12.39
N LYS A 154 -16.59 21.50 -11.53
CA LYS A 154 -17.59 20.49 -11.95
C LYS A 154 -18.71 21.09 -12.82
N LYS A 155 -19.08 22.37 -12.60
CA LYS A 155 -20.15 23.05 -13.35
C LYS A 155 -19.67 23.62 -14.68
N THR A 156 -18.40 23.98 -14.79
CA THR A 156 -17.85 24.69 -15.97
C THR A 156 -17.17 23.74 -16.96
N VAL A 157 -16.79 22.56 -16.53
CA VAL A 157 -16.11 21.57 -17.37
C VAL A 157 -17.13 20.67 -18.05
N ASN A 158 -16.92 20.44 -19.35
CA ASN A 158 -17.74 19.49 -20.08
C ASN A 158 -17.43 18.04 -19.65
N ASN A 159 -18.47 17.29 -19.34
CA ASN A 159 -18.44 15.86 -19.07
C ASN A 159 -17.37 15.44 -18.02
N PRO A 160 -17.35 16.05 -16.78
CA PRO A 160 -16.34 15.74 -15.78
C PRO A 160 -16.52 14.32 -15.21
N LEU A 161 -15.41 13.65 -14.92
CA LEU A 161 -15.37 12.39 -14.20
C LEU A 161 -14.32 12.48 -13.08
N VAL A 162 -14.75 12.28 -11.85
CA VAL A 162 -13.83 12.20 -10.70
C VAL A 162 -13.37 10.77 -10.54
N VAL A 163 -12.07 10.55 -10.63
CA VAL A 163 -11.45 9.23 -10.53
C VAL A 163 -10.62 9.17 -9.24
N ASP A 164 -11.11 8.43 -8.26
CA ASP A 164 -10.43 8.20 -6.98
C ASP A 164 -9.50 6.99 -7.12
N ILE A 165 -8.21 7.24 -6.97
CA ILE A 165 -7.17 6.20 -7.12
C ILE A 165 -6.67 5.65 -5.79
N ARG A 166 -7.33 5.96 -4.68
CA ARG A 166 -7.01 5.39 -3.36
C ARG A 166 -7.43 3.92 -3.30
N SER A 167 -7.07 3.27 -2.19
CA SER A 167 -7.53 1.90 -1.95
C SER A 167 -9.06 1.81 -1.86
N PRO A 168 -9.68 0.66 -2.19
CA PRO A 168 -11.13 0.45 -2.05
C PRO A 168 -11.62 0.75 -0.63
N LYS A 169 -10.83 0.42 0.39
CA LYS A 169 -11.14 0.73 1.80
C LYS A 169 -11.19 2.23 2.05
N ALA A 170 -10.22 2.99 1.53
CA ALA A 170 -10.17 4.45 1.68
C ALA A 170 -11.32 5.12 0.92
N PHE A 171 -11.67 4.61 -0.27
CA PHE A 171 -12.83 5.07 -1.05
C PHE A 171 -14.13 4.83 -0.28
N ALA A 172 -14.35 3.62 0.24
CA ALA A 172 -15.54 3.26 1.01
C ALA A 172 -15.67 4.07 2.31
N ALA A 173 -14.57 4.44 2.95
CA ALA A 173 -14.56 5.28 4.15
C ALA A 173 -14.97 6.74 3.89
N GLY A 174 -14.98 7.18 2.62
CA GLY A 174 -15.43 8.51 2.20
C GLY A 174 -14.71 8.99 0.94
N HIS A 175 -15.48 9.42 -0.04
CA HIS A 175 -15.01 9.88 -1.35
C HIS A 175 -15.75 11.15 -1.78
N LEU A 176 -15.31 11.81 -2.83
CA LEU A 176 -15.99 12.94 -3.43
C LEU A 176 -17.29 12.48 -4.11
N ASP A 177 -18.33 13.28 -3.98
CA ASP A 177 -19.62 12.99 -4.62
C ASP A 177 -19.47 12.74 -6.12
N GLY A 178 -20.06 11.63 -6.60
CA GLY A 178 -19.98 11.17 -7.98
C GLY A 178 -18.60 10.67 -8.41
N ALA A 179 -17.68 10.40 -7.48
CA ALA A 179 -16.40 9.77 -7.80
C ALA A 179 -16.56 8.27 -8.10
N VAL A 180 -15.75 7.79 -9.04
CA VAL A 180 -15.58 6.36 -9.33
C VAL A 180 -14.24 5.87 -8.81
N SER A 181 -14.20 4.63 -8.35
CA SER A 181 -12.99 4.03 -7.78
C SER A 181 -12.18 3.30 -8.86
N PHE A 182 -10.95 3.75 -9.09
CA PHE A 182 -9.95 3.09 -9.92
C PHE A 182 -8.62 3.06 -9.15
N PRO A 183 -8.44 2.12 -8.22
CA PRO A 183 -7.25 2.08 -7.37
C PRO A 183 -5.95 2.10 -8.18
N LEU A 184 -4.97 2.89 -7.72
CA LEU A 184 -3.69 3.04 -8.42
C LEU A 184 -2.98 1.68 -8.62
N THR A 185 -3.20 0.73 -7.70
CA THR A 185 -2.67 -0.64 -7.80
C THR A 185 -3.20 -1.39 -9.02
N ARG A 186 -4.41 -1.08 -9.48
CA ARG A 186 -5.09 -1.74 -10.59
C ARG A 186 -5.22 -0.86 -11.85
N LEU A 187 -4.91 0.42 -11.75
CA LEU A 187 -5.09 1.38 -12.83
C LEU A 187 -4.41 0.95 -14.14
N HIS A 188 -3.27 0.27 -14.06
CA HIS A 188 -2.54 -0.21 -15.24
C HIS A 188 -3.28 -1.31 -16.04
N VAL A 189 -4.27 -1.96 -15.44
CA VAL A 189 -5.14 -2.97 -16.07
C VAL A 189 -6.49 -2.36 -16.43
N GLU A 190 -7.08 -1.60 -15.48
CA GLU A 190 -8.46 -1.12 -15.56
C GLU A 190 -8.62 0.21 -16.33
N TYR A 191 -7.53 0.88 -16.71
CA TYR A 191 -7.62 2.21 -17.37
C TYR A 191 -8.46 2.20 -18.65
N ALA A 192 -8.61 1.06 -19.32
CA ALA A 192 -9.41 0.94 -20.55
C ALA A 192 -10.93 1.05 -20.30
N GLU A 193 -11.37 0.91 -19.06
CA GLU A 193 -12.76 1.08 -18.65
C GLU A 193 -13.11 2.56 -18.45
N ILE A 194 -12.11 3.43 -18.37
CA ILE A 194 -12.31 4.88 -18.24
C ILE A 194 -12.64 5.45 -19.62
N PRO A 195 -13.78 6.15 -19.82
CA PRO A 195 -14.12 6.73 -21.11
C PRO A 195 -13.13 7.84 -21.51
N LEU A 196 -12.64 7.77 -22.77
CA LEU A 196 -11.62 8.71 -23.29
C LEU A 196 -12.14 10.13 -23.54
N ASP A 197 -13.44 10.29 -23.72
CA ASP A 197 -14.11 11.57 -24.00
C ASP A 197 -14.40 12.42 -22.76
N ARG A 198 -14.03 11.90 -21.57
CA ARG A 198 -14.26 12.57 -20.29
C ARG A 198 -13.11 13.49 -19.90
N THR A 199 -13.45 14.57 -19.19
CA THR A 199 -12.44 15.36 -18.49
C THR A 199 -12.24 14.77 -17.09
N LEU A 200 -11.06 14.21 -16.85
CA LEU A 200 -10.76 13.49 -15.63
C LEU A 200 -10.22 14.40 -14.52
N LEU A 201 -10.69 14.19 -13.29
CA LEU A 201 -10.08 14.71 -12.09
C LEU A 201 -9.56 13.54 -11.25
N MET A 202 -8.25 13.38 -11.23
CA MET A 202 -7.59 12.36 -10.43
C MET A 202 -7.53 12.77 -8.96
N VAL A 203 -7.96 11.87 -8.07
CA VAL A 203 -8.02 12.09 -6.63
C VAL A 203 -7.25 10.97 -5.92
N ASP A 204 -6.31 11.37 -5.08
CA ASP A 204 -5.58 10.50 -4.16
C ASP A 204 -5.64 11.05 -2.73
N GLU A 205 -4.80 10.59 -1.82
CA GLU A 205 -4.83 11.05 -0.44
C GLU A 205 -4.11 12.41 -0.26
N ASP A 206 -2.92 12.60 -0.87
CA ASP A 206 -2.02 13.73 -0.61
C ASP A 206 -1.58 14.51 -1.87
N GLY A 207 -1.99 14.09 -3.05
CA GLY A 207 -1.63 14.69 -4.34
C GLY A 207 -0.38 14.12 -5.01
N THR A 208 0.30 13.13 -4.42
CA THR A 208 1.52 12.53 -4.98
C THR A 208 1.23 11.42 -6.00
N GLY A 209 0.30 10.54 -5.70
CA GLY A 209 -0.10 9.44 -6.57
C GLY A 209 -0.86 9.92 -7.81
N SER A 210 -1.67 10.98 -7.67
CA SER A 210 -2.47 11.53 -8.77
C SER A 210 -1.62 12.08 -9.92
N LEU A 211 -0.42 12.62 -9.64
CA LEU A 211 0.50 13.06 -10.69
C LEU A 211 1.04 11.89 -11.52
N LEU A 212 1.37 10.78 -10.87
CA LEU A 212 1.80 9.57 -11.55
C LEU A 212 0.69 8.97 -12.42
N ALA A 213 -0.50 8.79 -11.83
CA ALA A 213 -1.67 8.24 -12.50
C ALA A 213 -2.05 9.07 -13.74
N ALA A 214 -2.14 10.38 -13.57
CA ALA A 214 -2.48 11.29 -14.66
C ALA A 214 -1.43 11.29 -15.78
N SER A 215 -0.13 11.26 -15.43
CA SER A 215 0.95 11.14 -16.43
C SER A 215 0.89 9.80 -17.18
N TYR A 216 0.52 8.73 -16.51
CA TYR A 216 0.29 7.43 -17.13
C TYR A 216 -0.91 7.47 -18.09
N LEU A 217 -2.06 7.98 -17.65
CA LEU A 217 -3.27 8.07 -18.47
C LEU A 217 -3.08 8.96 -19.70
N ALA A 218 -2.37 10.09 -19.57
CA ALA A 218 -2.05 10.95 -20.71
C ALA A 218 -1.29 10.19 -21.82
N ARG A 219 -0.39 9.27 -21.45
CA ARG A 219 0.31 8.39 -22.41
C ARG A 219 -0.59 7.30 -23.01
N LYS A 220 -1.75 7.05 -22.42
CA LYS A 220 -2.79 6.15 -22.92
C LYS A 220 -3.84 6.86 -23.78
N GLY A 221 -3.64 8.16 -24.07
CA GLY A 221 -4.51 8.92 -24.94
C GLY A 221 -5.56 9.79 -24.23
N PHE A 222 -5.55 9.85 -22.91
CA PHE A 222 -6.43 10.75 -22.16
C PHE A 222 -5.90 12.19 -22.23
N LEU A 223 -6.56 13.05 -23.00
CA LEU A 223 -6.08 14.39 -23.30
C LEU A 223 -6.42 15.40 -22.18
N ASN A 224 -7.51 15.19 -21.46
CA ASN A 224 -8.05 16.12 -20.49
C ASN A 224 -7.98 15.55 -19.08
N VAL A 225 -6.78 15.53 -18.51
CA VAL A 225 -6.54 15.03 -17.15
C VAL A 225 -6.10 16.17 -16.24
N ARG A 226 -6.73 16.26 -15.08
CA ARG A 226 -6.40 17.18 -14.00
C ARG A 226 -6.22 16.41 -12.70
N ARG A 227 -5.72 17.07 -11.67
CA ARG A 227 -5.58 16.46 -10.34
C ARG A 227 -6.15 17.37 -9.26
N LEU A 228 -6.68 16.77 -8.19
CA LEU A 228 -7.07 17.52 -6.99
C LEU A 228 -5.79 17.95 -6.24
N LYS A 229 -5.62 19.25 -6.02
CA LYS A 229 -4.47 19.77 -5.29
C LYS A 229 -4.50 19.25 -3.85
N GLY A 230 -3.40 18.61 -3.38
CA GLY A 230 -3.27 18.08 -2.03
C GLY A 230 -4.23 16.94 -1.68
N GLY A 231 -4.92 16.36 -2.69
CA GLY A 231 -5.78 15.20 -2.54
C GLY A 231 -6.91 15.35 -1.53
N MET A 232 -7.40 14.21 -1.02
CA MET A 232 -8.47 14.16 -0.02
C MET A 232 -8.05 14.77 1.33
N ALA A 233 -6.77 14.73 1.66
CA ALA A 233 -6.28 15.34 2.90
C ALA A 233 -6.48 16.86 2.93
N GLU A 234 -6.19 17.55 1.81
CA GLU A 234 -6.42 19.02 1.71
C GLU A 234 -7.92 19.32 1.58
N TYR A 235 -8.66 18.51 0.83
CA TYR A 235 -10.11 18.65 0.72
C TYR A 235 -10.80 18.59 2.10
N ARG A 236 -10.49 17.59 2.93
CA ARG A 236 -11.07 17.46 4.28
C ARG A 236 -10.66 18.58 5.23
N ARG A 237 -9.46 19.17 5.06
CA ARG A 237 -9.04 20.35 5.85
C ARG A 237 -9.82 21.60 5.50
N GLY A 238 -10.17 21.78 4.24
CA GLY A 238 -10.96 22.93 3.77
C GLY A 238 -12.44 22.88 4.13
N MET A 239 -12.93 21.74 4.65
CA MET A 239 -14.31 21.55 5.12
C MET A 239 -14.49 21.75 6.64
N ARG A 240 -13.40 21.95 7.36
CA ARG A 240 -13.40 22.27 8.80
C ARG A 240 -13.38 23.77 9.01
#